data_2fa8d5f47489892ab7751c2446bdf115
#
_entry.id   2fa8d5f47489892ab7751c2446bdf115
#
_cell.length_a   1.000
_cell.length_b   1.000
_cell.length_c   1.000
_cell.angle_alpha   90.00
_cell.angle_beta   90.00
_cell.angle_gamma   90.00
#
_symmetry.space_group_name_H-M   'P 1'
#
loop_
_entity.id
_entity.type
_entity.pdbx_description
1 polymer ?
#
loop_
_entity_poly.entity_id
_entity_poly.type
_entity_poly.pdbx_seq_one_letter_code
_entity_poly.pdbx_strand_id
1 'polypeptide(L)'
;VGLSPFTKERTPSFTVNDEKQFYHCFSTNKHGDIFTFLVEVGGLSFPEAVEKLADEAGVQLRTFSPAEEEKFNKSKKLYEALEISKSFFSSQIFDNDNSLALRYLKNRGLSNDIINSYEIGYAPKGNKLEKYLMSNGVSHEIMTLAGMTIKDENKKDNFYDRFRNRIIFPIRDIRNRVVGFGGRVINTEDQPKYLNSPETPVFHKGGLLYNFSKIRPN
;
A
#
# COMPACT_ATOMS: atom_id res chain seq x y z
N VAL A 1 23.48 -27.84 -17.86
CA VAL A 1 24.36 -27.47 -16.74
C VAL A 1 25.60 -26.78 -17.31
N GLY A 2 26.00 -25.65 -16.74
CA GLY A 2 27.15 -24.85 -17.19
C GLY A 2 27.88 -24.20 -16.02
N LEU A 3 28.92 -23.40 -16.35
CA LEU A 3 29.62 -22.59 -15.36
C LEU A 3 28.74 -21.42 -14.94
N SER A 4 28.87 -21.01 -13.69
CA SER A 4 28.10 -19.88 -13.12
C SER A 4 28.43 -18.56 -13.81
N PRO A 5 27.42 -17.79 -14.28
CA PRO A 5 27.62 -16.41 -14.73
C PRO A 5 27.81 -15.42 -13.58
N PHE A 6 27.57 -15.84 -12.33
CA PHE A 6 27.62 -15.01 -11.14
C PHE A 6 28.95 -15.05 -10.39
N THR A 7 29.78 -16.08 -10.65
CA THR A 7 31.08 -16.23 -10.00
C THR A 7 32.04 -16.98 -10.90
N LYS A 8 33.35 -16.78 -10.68
CA LYS A 8 34.39 -17.57 -11.36
C LYS A 8 34.54 -18.92 -10.70
N GLU A 9 34.23 -19.97 -11.42
CA GLU A 9 34.35 -21.38 -10.96
C GLU A 9 34.94 -22.25 -12.03
N ARG A 10 35.41 -23.45 -11.62
CA ARG A 10 35.97 -24.46 -12.55
C ARG A 10 35.04 -25.67 -12.73
N THR A 11 34.10 -25.83 -11.81
CA THR A 11 33.12 -26.93 -11.83
C THR A 11 31.76 -26.38 -12.16
N PRO A 12 31.03 -26.94 -13.13
CA PRO A 12 29.70 -26.47 -13.49
C PRO A 12 28.71 -26.52 -12.32
N SER A 13 28.09 -25.43 -11.99
CA SER A 13 27.08 -25.30 -10.93
C SER A 13 25.81 -24.60 -11.34
N PHE A 14 25.72 -24.11 -12.58
CA PHE A 14 24.59 -23.40 -13.12
C PHE A 14 23.69 -24.35 -13.93
N THR A 15 22.42 -24.42 -13.59
CA THR A 15 21.42 -25.24 -14.26
C THR A 15 20.26 -24.39 -14.77
N VAL A 16 19.74 -24.73 -15.94
CA VAL A 16 18.51 -24.21 -16.51
C VAL A 16 17.54 -25.35 -16.72
N ASN A 17 16.29 -25.17 -16.37
CA ASN A 17 15.20 -26.09 -16.60
C ASN A 17 14.15 -25.39 -17.49
N ASP A 18 14.09 -25.78 -18.76
CA ASP A 18 13.20 -25.17 -19.75
C ASP A 18 11.72 -25.46 -19.47
N GLU A 19 11.37 -26.63 -18.96
CA GLU A 19 9.99 -26.96 -18.62
C GLU A 19 9.45 -26.08 -17.49
N LYS A 20 10.31 -25.75 -16.50
CA LYS A 20 9.97 -24.92 -15.36
C LYS A 20 10.25 -23.43 -15.61
N GLN A 21 10.85 -23.07 -16.75
CA GLN A 21 11.26 -21.70 -17.08
C GLN A 21 12.11 -21.05 -15.96
N PHE A 22 13.09 -21.82 -15.44
CA PHE A 22 13.76 -21.48 -14.20
C PHE A 22 15.24 -21.86 -14.25
N TYR A 23 16.12 -20.99 -13.69
CA TYR A 23 17.52 -21.30 -13.47
C TYR A 23 17.85 -21.42 -11.98
N HIS A 24 18.89 -22.20 -11.66
CA HIS A 24 19.46 -22.28 -10.32
C HIS A 24 20.98 -22.41 -10.42
N CYS A 25 21.68 -21.60 -9.63
CA CYS A 25 23.12 -21.63 -9.46
C CYS A 25 23.46 -22.18 -8.07
N PHE A 26 23.98 -23.40 -8.00
CA PHE A 26 24.27 -24.04 -6.73
C PHE A 26 25.45 -23.45 -5.97
N SER A 27 26.41 -22.80 -6.67
CA SER A 27 27.56 -22.18 -6.03
C SER A 27 27.23 -20.84 -5.34
N THR A 28 26.21 -20.10 -5.83
CA THR A 28 25.82 -18.80 -5.29
C THR A 28 24.43 -18.79 -4.66
N ASN A 29 23.70 -19.90 -4.77
CA ASN A 29 22.28 -20.04 -4.38
C ASN A 29 21.32 -19.04 -5.07
N LYS A 30 21.78 -18.42 -6.18
CA LYS A 30 20.95 -17.54 -6.99
C LYS A 30 20.04 -18.37 -7.88
N HIS A 31 18.80 -17.92 -8.01
CA HIS A 31 17.78 -18.61 -8.79
C HIS A 31 16.73 -17.62 -9.27
N GLY A 32 16.01 -17.96 -10.34
CA GLY A 32 14.97 -17.13 -10.89
C GLY A 32 14.55 -17.51 -12.31
N ASP A 33 13.73 -16.69 -12.90
CA ASP A 33 13.28 -16.75 -14.27
C ASP A 33 14.19 -15.96 -15.23
N ILE A 34 13.83 -15.91 -16.50
CA ILE A 34 14.59 -15.19 -17.53
C ILE A 34 14.67 -13.68 -17.25
N PHE A 35 13.64 -13.09 -16.65
CA PHE A 35 13.65 -11.66 -16.31
C PHE A 35 14.64 -11.38 -15.19
N THR A 36 14.62 -12.20 -14.16
CA THR A 36 15.59 -12.14 -13.05
C THR A 36 17.02 -12.30 -13.55
N PHE A 37 17.24 -13.23 -14.49
CA PHE A 37 18.56 -13.44 -15.10
C PHE A 37 19.07 -12.20 -15.83
N LEU A 38 18.23 -11.58 -16.66
CA LEU A 38 18.60 -10.36 -17.39
C LEU A 38 18.88 -9.17 -16.47
N VAL A 39 18.16 -9.05 -15.37
CA VAL A 39 18.40 -8.01 -14.35
C VAL A 39 19.73 -8.27 -13.63
N GLU A 40 19.97 -9.51 -13.16
CA GLU A 40 21.12 -9.80 -12.32
C GLU A 40 22.44 -10.00 -13.10
N VAL A 41 22.39 -10.56 -14.29
CA VAL A 41 23.56 -10.84 -15.13
C VAL A 41 23.70 -9.80 -16.23
N GLY A 42 22.58 -9.42 -16.86
CA GLY A 42 22.57 -8.43 -17.93
C GLY A 42 22.69 -6.97 -17.45
N GLY A 43 22.51 -6.72 -16.16
CA GLY A 43 22.53 -5.38 -15.57
C GLY A 43 21.38 -4.47 -16.03
N LEU A 44 20.33 -5.06 -16.61
CA LEU A 44 19.16 -4.32 -17.09
C LEU A 44 18.23 -4.00 -15.92
N SER A 45 17.51 -2.90 -15.99
CA SER A 45 16.33 -2.70 -15.16
C SER A 45 15.22 -3.67 -15.60
N PHE A 46 14.26 -3.95 -14.72
CA PHE A 46 13.15 -4.85 -15.08
C PHE A 46 12.36 -4.39 -16.33
N PRO A 47 12.02 -3.10 -16.52
CA PRO A 47 11.42 -2.61 -17.76
C PRO A 47 12.26 -2.89 -19.01
N GLU A 48 13.56 -2.64 -18.96
CA GLU A 48 14.47 -2.91 -20.10
C GLU A 48 14.55 -4.40 -20.41
N ALA A 49 14.53 -5.27 -19.39
CA ALA A 49 14.48 -6.72 -19.58
C ALA A 49 13.17 -7.15 -20.26
N VAL A 50 12.02 -6.54 -19.87
CA VAL A 50 10.72 -6.78 -20.50
C VAL A 50 10.71 -6.32 -21.94
N GLU A 51 11.21 -5.11 -22.24
CA GLU A 51 11.30 -4.57 -23.61
C GLU A 51 12.15 -5.49 -24.49
N LYS A 52 13.34 -5.87 -24.03
CA LYS A 52 14.24 -6.74 -24.77
C LYS A 52 13.60 -8.10 -25.10
N LEU A 53 12.97 -8.75 -24.12
CA LEU A 53 12.33 -10.05 -24.34
C LEU A 53 11.09 -9.94 -25.22
N ALA A 54 10.36 -8.84 -25.14
CA ALA A 54 9.22 -8.59 -26.01
C ALA A 54 9.65 -8.42 -27.46
N ASP A 55 10.73 -7.68 -27.70
CA ASP A 55 11.30 -7.51 -29.05
C ASP A 55 11.79 -8.85 -29.62
N GLU A 56 12.50 -9.64 -28.83
CA GLU A 56 12.97 -10.98 -29.22
C GLU A 56 11.81 -11.95 -29.50
N ALA A 57 10.70 -11.83 -28.76
CA ALA A 57 9.49 -12.65 -28.95
C ALA A 57 8.53 -12.10 -30.03
N GLY A 58 8.82 -10.94 -30.63
CA GLY A 58 7.92 -10.27 -31.56
C GLY A 58 6.59 -9.81 -30.92
N VAL A 59 6.59 -9.60 -29.61
CA VAL A 59 5.43 -9.14 -28.84
C VAL A 59 5.46 -7.62 -28.74
N GLN A 60 4.42 -6.99 -29.29
CA GLN A 60 4.27 -5.55 -29.10
C GLN A 60 3.87 -5.24 -27.66
N LEU A 61 4.74 -4.55 -26.92
CA LEU A 61 4.39 -4.03 -25.61
C LEU A 61 3.35 -2.93 -25.76
N ARG A 62 2.36 -2.96 -24.87
CA ARG A 62 1.34 -1.92 -24.81
C ARG A 62 1.99 -0.63 -24.30
N THR A 63 2.21 0.34 -25.18
CA THR A 63 2.58 1.69 -24.77
C THR A 63 1.38 2.35 -24.11
N PHE A 64 1.54 2.81 -22.87
CA PHE A 64 0.51 3.59 -22.21
C PHE A 64 0.36 4.93 -22.93
N SER A 65 -0.86 5.32 -23.20
CA SER A 65 -1.12 6.70 -23.61
C SER A 65 -0.75 7.66 -22.48
N PRO A 66 -0.40 8.92 -22.78
CA PRO A 66 -0.10 9.91 -21.73
C PRO A 66 -1.20 10.02 -20.66
N ALA A 67 -2.46 9.85 -21.05
CA ALA A 67 -3.60 9.87 -20.14
C ALA A 67 -3.65 8.63 -19.22
N GLU A 68 -3.27 7.45 -19.73
CA GLU A 68 -3.19 6.22 -18.93
C GLU A 68 -2.01 6.30 -17.95
N GLU A 69 -0.89 6.87 -18.36
CA GLU A 69 0.28 7.10 -17.51
C GLU A 69 -0.04 8.10 -16.39
N GLU A 70 -0.72 9.19 -16.69
CA GLU A 70 -1.17 10.16 -15.69
C GLU A 70 -2.11 9.50 -14.67
N LYS A 71 -3.09 8.72 -15.15
CA LYS A 71 -4.02 7.97 -14.28
C LYS A 71 -3.28 6.96 -13.40
N PHE A 72 -2.30 6.25 -13.94
CA PHE A 72 -1.47 5.31 -13.18
C PHE A 72 -0.67 6.03 -12.09
N ASN A 73 0.02 7.12 -12.45
CA ASN A 73 0.82 7.93 -11.53
C ASN A 73 -0.07 8.56 -10.43
N LYS A 74 -1.27 9.02 -10.77
CA LYS A 74 -2.23 9.54 -9.81
C LYS A 74 -2.70 8.46 -8.84
N SER A 75 -3.02 7.26 -9.34
CA SER A 75 -3.39 6.13 -8.50
C SER A 75 -2.27 5.71 -7.54
N LYS A 76 -1.02 5.70 -8.01
CA LYS A 76 0.16 5.42 -7.18
C LYS A 76 0.28 6.40 -6.02
N LYS A 77 0.16 7.71 -6.28
CA LYS A 77 0.17 8.75 -5.24
C LYS A 77 -0.96 8.59 -4.22
N LEU A 78 -2.14 8.14 -4.66
CA LEU A 78 -3.27 7.86 -3.75
C LEU A 78 -2.96 6.69 -2.80
N TYR A 79 -2.42 5.58 -3.31
CA TYR A 79 -2.02 4.45 -2.46
C TYR A 79 -0.92 4.84 -1.47
N GLU A 80 0.07 5.62 -1.88
CA GLU A 80 1.13 6.15 -1.01
C GLU A 80 0.54 7.01 0.12
N ALA A 81 -0.36 7.95 -0.20
CA ALA A 81 -1.02 8.80 0.79
C ALA A 81 -1.87 7.99 1.79
N LEU A 82 -2.58 6.96 1.33
CA LEU A 82 -3.37 6.07 2.19
C LEU A 82 -2.48 5.22 3.11
N GLU A 83 -1.35 4.72 2.61
CA GLU A 83 -0.40 3.94 3.41
C GLU A 83 0.30 4.81 4.47
N ILE A 84 0.68 6.06 4.14
CA ILE A 84 1.19 7.04 5.08
C ILE A 84 0.13 7.35 6.16
N SER A 85 -1.14 7.54 5.75
CA SER A 85 -2.25 7.79 6.67
C SER A 85 -2.47 6.61 7.62
N LYS A 86 -2.41 5.37 7.13
CA LYS A 86 -2.51 4.15 7.94
C LYS A 86 -1.39 4.11 8.99
N SER A 87 -0.15 4.36 8.58
CA SER A 87 1.01 4.36 9.49
C SER A 87 0.87 5.44 10.56
N PHE A 88 0.40 6.63 10.20
CA PHE A 88 0.07 7.68 11.15
C PHE A 88 -0.98 7.22 12.17
N PHE A 89 -2.14 6.73 11.72
CA PHE A 89 -3.20 6.29 12.63
C PHE A 89 -2.76 5.15 13.54
N SER A 90 -2.01 4.18 13.03
CA SER A 90 -1.48 3.06 13.81
C SER A 90 -0.48 3.52 14.89
N SER A 91 0.33 4.54 14.63
CA SER A 91 1.23 5.11 15.64
C SER A 91 0.45 5.83 16.74
N GLN A 92 -0.64 6.51 16.40
CA GLN A 92 -1.42 7.30 17.35
C GLN A 92 -2.17 6.46 18.39
N ILE A 93 -2.43 5.18 18.14
CA ILE A 93 -3.17 4.33 19.09
C ILE A 93 -2.36 4.04 20.37
N PHE A 94 -1.03 4.02 20.27
CA PHE A 94 -0.12 3.75 21.39
C PHE A 94 0.48 5.02 21.99
N ASP A 95 0.11 6.18 21.46
CA ASP A 95 0.52 7.47 22.04
C ASP A 95 -0.16 7.67 23.40
N ASN A 96 0.61 8.13 24.40
CA ASN A 96 0.13 8.36 25.76
C ASN A 96 -1.03 9.36 25.81
N ASP A 97 -1.02 10.38 24.96
CA ASP A 97 -2.10 11.36 24.84
C ASP A 97 -3.42 10.74 24.39
N ASN A 98 -3.35 9.57 23.75
CA ASN A 98 -4.48 8.84 23.17
C ASN A 98 -4.88 7.59 24.00
N SER A 99 -4.48 7.51 25.25
CA SER A 99 -4.69 6.37 26.15
C SER A 99 -6.17 5.90 26.25
N LEU A 100 -7.14 6.80 26.05
CA LEU A 100 -8.57 6.48 26.01
C LEU A 100 -8.91 5.57 24.83
N ALA A 101 -8.29 5.75 23.68
CA ALA A 101 -8.53 4.94 22.49
C ALA A 101 -8.07 3.48 22.71
N LEU A 102 -6.84 3.32 23.21
CA LEU A 102 -6.31 1.99 23.54
C LEU A 102 -7.13 1.29 24.61
N ARG A 103 -7.52 2.02 25.68
CA ARG A 103 -8.37 1.50 26.75
C ARG A 103 -9.74 1.05 26.22
N TYR A 104 -10.33 1.84 25.34
CA TYR A 104 -11.60 1.48 24.68
C TYR A 104 -11.50 0.14 23.94
N LEU A 105 -10.43 -0.07 23.15
CA LEU A 105 -10.22 -1.32 22.42
C LEU A 105 -9.98 -2.51 23.36
N LYS A 106 -9.18 -2.32 24.41
CA LYS A 106 -8.95 -3.36 25.43
C LYS A 106 -10.22 -3.76 26.17
N ASN A 107 -11.06 -2.80 26.52
CA ASN A 107 -12.37 -3.07 27.14
C ASN A 107 -13.34 -3.81 26.19
N ARG A 108 -13.07 -3.82 24.88
CA ARG A 108 -13.74 -4.61 23.86
C ARG A 108 -13.12 -5.98 23.62
N GLY A 109 -12.12 -6.37 24.42
CA GLY A 109 -11.44 -7.66 24.32
C GLY A 109 -10.33 -7.74 23.27
N LEU A 110 -9.89 -6.62 22.68
CA LEU A 110 -8.82 -6.65 21.70
C LEU A 110 -7.45 -6.60 22.41
N SER A 111 -6.60 -7.61 22.14
CA SER A 111 -5.21 -7.61 22.58
C SER A 111 -4.35 -6.66 21.72
N ASN A 112 -3.14 -6.31 22.20
CA ASN A 112 -2.20 -5.54 21.42
C ASN A 112 -1.83 -6.26 20.12
N ASP A 113 -1.72 -7.59 20.13
CA ASP A 113 -1.39 -8.39 18.95
C ASP A 113 -2.48 -8.28 17.88
N ILE A 114 -3.75 -8.31 18.29
CA ILE A 114 -4.87 -8.10 17.38
C ILE A 114 -4.84 -6.67 16.84
N ILE A 115 -4.65 -5.65 17.70
CA ILE A 115 -4.59 -4.25 17.29
C ILE A 115 -3.47 -4.06 16.23
N ASN A 116 -2.28 -4.61 16.48
CA ASN A 116 -1.14 -4.52 15.57
C ASN A 116 -1.38 -5.32 14.28
N SER A 117 -1.86 -6.56 14.37
CA SER A 117 -2.04 -7.43 13.19
C SER A 117 -3.12 -6.91 12.23
N TYR A 118 -4.12 -6.21 12.75
CA TYR A 118 -5.15 -5.56 11.95
C TYR A 118 -4.87 -4.08 11.68
N GLU A 119 -3.71 -3.57 12.16
CA GLU A 119 -3.27 -2.17 12.00
C GLU A 119 -4.35 -1.17 12.41
N ILE A 120 -5.07 -1.52 13.49
CA ILE A 120 -6.11 -0.65 14.06
C ILE A 120 -5.42 0.59 14.62
N GLY A 121 -5.93 1.77 14.26
CA GLY A 121 -5.33 3.04 14.63
C GLY A 121 -6.30 3.98 15.32
N TYR A 122 -5.85 5.18 15.55
CA TYR A 122 -6.65 6.27 16.10
C TYR A 122 -6.44 7.55 15.33
N ALA A 123 -7.53 8.21 14.96
CA ALA A 123 -7.51 9.55 14.40
C ALA A 123 -7.69 10.57 15.55
N PRO A 124 -6.66 11.33 15.92
CA PRO A 124 -6.76 12.31 17.00
C PRO A 124 -7.67 13.49 16.63
N LYS A 125 -7.98 14.34 17.61
CA LYS A 125 -8.70 15.58 17.39
C LYS A 125 -7.85 16.59 16.61
N GLY A 126 -8.51 17.46 15.86
CA GLY A 126 -7.88 18.53 15.07
C GLY A 126 -7.36 18.03 13.70
N ASN A 127 -6.43 18.79 13.10
CA ASN A 127 -5.87 18.55 11.77
C ASN A 127 -4.45 17.98 11.86
N LYS A 128 -4.27 16.92 12.63
CA LYS A 128 -2.95 16.31 12.83
C LYS A 128 -2.52 15.46 11.64
N LEU A 129 -3.46 14.77 10.98
CA LEU A 129 -3.17 13.97 9.79
C LEU A 129 -2.78 14.86 8.60
N GLU A 130 -3.54 15.92 8.34
CA GLU A 130 -3.25 16.87 7.27
C GLU A 130 -1.81 17.40 7.37
N LYS A 131 -1.39 17.86 8.57
CA LYS A 131 -0.04 18.34 8.81
C LYS A 131 1.02 17.24 8.59
N TYR A 132 0.73 16.02 9.05
CA TYR A 132 1.63 14.89 8.87
C TYR A 132 1.79 14.50 7.39
N LEU A 133 0.71 14.47 6.64
CA LEU A 133 0.74 14.20 5.19
C LEU A 133 1.52 15.29 4.43
N MET A 134 1.32 16.57 4.78
CA MET A 134 2.10 17.66 4.20
C MET A 134 3.59 17.52 4.46
N SER A 135 3.99 17.17 5.69
CA SER A 135 5.41 16.96 6.02
C SER A 135 6.04 15.77 5.28
N ASN A 136 5.19 14.83 4.77
CA ASN A 136 5.60 13.72 3.92
C ASN A 136 5.43 14.03 2.41
N GLY A 137 5.25 15.29 2.03
CA GLY A 137 5.21 15.72 0.63
C GLY A 137 3.90 15.42 -0.11
N VAL A 138 2.83 15.05 0.60
CA VAL A 138 1.51 14.80 0.00
C VAL A 138 0.78 16.14 -0.20
N SER A 139 0.32 16.40 -1.43
CA SER A 139 -0.43 17.61 -1.73
C SER A 139 -1.88 17.56 -1.24
N HIS A 140 -2.49 18.70 -0.96
CA HIS A 140 -3.91 18.81 -0.57
C HIS A 140 -4.86 18.19 -1.63
N GLU A 141 -4.52 18.29 -2.92
CA GLU A 141 -5.29 17.63 -3.98
C GLU A 141 -5.34 16.10 -3.76
N ILE A 142 -4.18 15.48 -3.53
CA ILE A 142 -4.10 14.04 -3.29
C ILE A 142 -4.78 13.66 -1.98
N MET A 143 -4.62 14.44 -0.91
CA MET A 143 -5.29 14.18 0.38
C MET A 143 -6.82 14.20 0.25
N THR A 144 -7.35 15.19 -0.47
CA THR A 144 -8.79 15.32 -0.70
C THR A 144 -9.31 14.21 -1.61
N LEU A 145 -8.58 13.90 -2.68
CA LEU A 145 -8.95 12.82 -3.61
C LEU A 145 -8.88 11.43 -2.95
N ALA A 146 -7.95 11.23 -2.02
CA ALA A 146 -7.86 10.02 -1.19
C ALA A 146 -8.94 9.97 -0.09
N GLY A 147 -9.72 11.03 0.09
CA GLY A 147 -10.75 11.15 1.11
C GLY A 147 -10.20 11.29 2.54
N MET A 148 -8.98 11.79 2.69
CA MET A 148 -8.34 12.00 4.01
C MET A 148 -8.65 13.36 4.57
N THR A 149 -8.79 14.36 3.71
CA THR A 149 -9.16 15.72 4.09
C THR A 149 -10.44 16.18 3.38
N ILE A 150 -11.07 17.18 3.95
CA ILE A 150 -12.24 17.87 3.39
C ILE A 150 -11.85 19.33 3.24
N LYS A 151 -12.15 19.92 2.08
CA LYS A 151 -11.99 21.35 1.86
C LYS A 151 -13.17 22.10 2.50
N ASP A 152 -12.88 23.14 3.27
CA ASP A 152 -13.90 24.02 3.83
C ASP A 152 -14.39 24.97 2.73
N GLU A 153 -15.64 24.84 2.33
CA GLU A 153 -16.23 25.67 1.26
C GLU A 153 -16.33 27.15 1.64
N ASN A 154 -16.37 27.45 2.94
CA ASN A 154 -16.52 28.81 3.46
C ASN A 154 -15.19 29.56 3.65
N LYS A 155 -14.06 28.85 3.57
CA LYS A 155 -12.73 29.42 3.79
C LYS A 155 -11.77 29.00 2.69
N LYS A 156 -11.20 29.99 2.00
CA LYS A 156 -10.21 29.75 0.96
C LYS A 156 -8.99 29.04 1.58
N ASP A 157 -8.56 27.93 0.94
CA ASP A 157 -7.39 27.14 1.31
C ASP A 157 -7.41 26.55 2.74
N ASN A 158 -8.60 26.37 3.32
CA ASN A 158 -8.76 25.70 4.60
C ASN A 158 -9.19 24.25 4.39
N PHE A 159 -8.39 23.32 4.91
CA PHE A 159 -8.65 21.89 4.86
C PHE A 159 -8.71 21.35 6.29
N TYR A 160 -9.48 20.29 6.49
CA TYR A 160 -9.55 19.63 7.79
C TYR A 160 -9.61 18.09 7.62
N ASP A 161 -9.08 17.39 8.63
CA ASP A 161 -9.06 15.94 8.64
C ASP A 161 -10.49 15.38 8.57
N ARG A 162 -10.72 14.43 7.66
CA ARG A 162 -12.01 13.75 7.56
C ARG A 162 -12.30 12.90 8.80
N PHE A 163 -11.29 12.18 9.28
CA PHE A 163 -11.39 11.34 10.45
C PHE A 163 -10.82 12.09 11.66
N ARG A 164 -11.63 12.25 12.71
CA ARG A 164 -11.26 12.95 13.94
C ARG A 164 -11.91 12.26 15.13
N ASN A 165 -11.16 12.09 16.23
CA ASN A 165 -11.63 11.47 17.47
C ASN A 165 -12.28 10.10 17.26
N ARG A 166 -11.62 9.22 16.47
CA ARG A 166 -12.18 7.93 16.04
C ARG A 166 -11.14 6.82 16.07
N ILE A 167 -11.59 5.62 16.43
CA ILE A 167 -10.85 4.39 16.11
C ILE A 167 -10.92 4.19 14.61
N ILE A 168 -9.79 3.85 14.01
CA ILE A 168 -9.63 3.68 12.56
C ILE A 168 -9.33 2.23 12.22
N PHE A 169 -10.03 1.72 11.23
CA PHE A 169 -9.86 0.39 10.66
C PHE A 169 -9.46 0.56 9.19
N PRO A 170 -8.26 0.14 8.78
CA PRO A 170 -7.87 0.21 7.38
C PRO A 170 -8.69 -0.79 6.54
N ILE A 171 -9.11 -0.36 5.36
CA ILE A 171 -9.80 -1.19 4.37
C ILE A 171 -8.78 -1.52 3.28
N ARG A 172 -8.63 -2.82 2.98
CA ARG A 172 -7.65 -3.31 2.00
C ARG A 172 -8.33 -3.97 0.82
N ASP A 173 -7.72 -3.82 -0.35
CA ASP A 173 -8.13 -4.53 -1.56
C ASP A 173 -7.59 -5.98 -1.59
N ILE A 174 -7.92 -6.72 -2.64
CA ILE A 174 -7.46 -8.11 -2.85
C ILE A 174 -5.93 -8.24 -2.97
N ARG A 175 -5.22 -7.14 -3.28
CA ARG A 175 -3.75 -7.07 -3.35
C ARG A 175 -3.14 -6.58 -2.03
N ASN A 176 -3.92 -6.54 -0.96
CA ASN A 176 -3.53 -6.10 0.37
C ASN A 176 -3.10 -4.62 0.46
N ARG A 177 -3.46 -3.76 -0.51
CA ARG A 177 -3.18 -2.33 -0.48
C ARG A 177 -4.28 -1.61 0.30
N VAL A 178 -3.92 -0.60 1.09
CA VAL A 178 -4.91 0.25 1.77
C VAL A 178 -5.63 1.09 0.71
N VAL A 179 -6.96 1.02 0.69
CA VAL A 179 -7.81 1.73 -0.25
C VAL A 179 -8.74 2.75 0.42
N GLY A 180 -8.91 2.64 1.74
CA GLY A 180 -9.72 3.55 2.53
C GLY A 180 -9.75 3.16 4.00
N PHE A 181 -10.63 3.79 4.76
CA PHE A 181 -10.76 3.58 6.19
C PHE A 181 -12.22 3.55 6.64
N GLY A 182 -12.49 2.74 7.66
CA GLY A 182 -13.67 2.84 8.48
C GLY A 182 -13.32 3.50 9.82
N GLY A 183 -14.15 4.43 10.30
CA GLY A 183 -13.94 5.12 11.56
C GLY A 183 -15.11 4.93 12.52
N ARG A 184 -14.83 4.65 13.79
CA ARG A 184 -15.83 4.56 14.86
C ARG A 184 -15.50 5.53 15.98
N VAL A 185 -16.48 6.34 16.42
CA VAL A 185 -16.32 7.21 17.59
C VAL A 185 -16.13 6.41 18.87
N ILE A 186 -15.36 6.99 19.81
CA ILE A 186 -15.20 6.44 21.15
C ILE A 186 -16.36 6.89 22.02
N ASN A 187 -16.72 8.17 21.97
CA ASN A 187 -17.81 8.76 22.73
C ASN A 187 -19.11 8.67 21.93
N THR A 188 -20.21 8.36 22.60
CA THR A 188 -21.53 8.24 21.97
C THR A 188 -22.13 9.58 21.52
N GLU A 189 -21.62 10.69 22.03
CA GLU A 189 -22.06 12.05 21.69
C GLU A 189 -21.50 12.53 20.33
N ASP A 190 -20.36 11.97 19.88
CA ASP A 190 -19.77 12.32 18.60
C ASP A 190 -20.56 11.68 17.44
N GLN A 191 -20.92 12.51 16.43
CA GLN A 191 -21.66 12.04 15.26
C GLN A 191 -20.84 12.22 13.97
N PRO A 192 -21.08 11.37 12.97
CA PRO A 192 -21.83 10.11 12.97
C PRO A 192 -21.05 9.01 13.71
N LYS A 193 -21.77 8.05 14.33
CA LYS A 193 -21.19 6.92 15.08
C LYS A 193 -20.17 6.14 14.24
N TYR A 194 -20.48 5.91 12.99
CA TYR A 194 -19.60 5.27 11.99
C TYR A 194 -19.38 6.21 10.81
N LEU A 195 -18.16 6.29 10.34
CA LEU A 195 -17.77 7.09 9.19
C LEU A 195 -16.83 6.26 8.31
N ASN A 196 -17.15 6.10 7.03
CA ASN A 196 -16.28 5.45 6.06
C ASN A 196 -15.65 6.48 5.11
N SER A 197 -14.54 6.08 4.46
CA SER A 197 -14.01 6.82 3.33
C SER A 197 -15.09 7.06 2.27
N PRO A 198 -15.06 8.17 1.55
CA PRO A 198 -15.94 8.40 0.41
C PRO A 198 -15.55 7.46 -0.74
N GLU A 199 -16.35 7.43 -1.81
CA GLU A 199 -15.92 6.90 -3.10
C GLU A 199 -14.68 7.66 -3.58
N THR A 200 -13.66 6.93 -4.04
CA THR A 200 -12.41 7.51 -4.56
C THR A 200 -11.98 6.73 -5.81
N PRO A 201 -11.01 7.21 -6.58
CA PRO A 201 -10.49 6.46 -7.73
C PRO A 201 -9.93 5.07 -7.40
N VAL A 202 -9.62 4.81 -6.11
CA VAL A 202 -9.05 3.54 -5.63
C VAL A 202 -9.96 2.79 -4.65
N PHE A 203 -11.13 3.35 -4.31
CA PHE A 203 -12.06 2.75 -3.35
C PHE A 203 -13.53 2.84 -3.81
N HIS A 204 -14.15 1.68 -4.03
CA HIS A 204 -15.56 1.52 -4.35
C HIS A 204 -16.23 0.62 -3.34
N LYS A 205 -17.13 1.17 -2.52
CA LYS A 205 -17.77 0.48 -1.39
C LYS A 205 -18.49 -0.81 -1.76
N GLY A 206 -19.14 -0.84 -2.92
CA GLY A 206 -19.91 -2.00 -3.38
C GLY A 206 -19.07 -3.18 -3.87
N GLY A 207 -17.76 -3.00 -4.08
CA GLY A 207 -16.87 -3.99 -4.68
C GLY A 207 -15.89 -4.66 -3.72
N LEU A 208 -15.92 -4.34 -2.42
CA LEU A 208 -14.90 -4.78 -1.46
C LEU A 208 -15.50 -5.50 -0.27
N LEU A 209 -15.03 -6.73 -0.03
CA LEU A 209 -15.27 -7.46 1.22
C LEU A 209 -14.16 -7.09 2.22
N TYR A 210 -14.53 -6.61 3.41
CA TYR A 210 -13.58 -6.23 4.46
C TYR A 210 -12.68 -7.42 4.83
N ASN A 211 -11.36 -7.20 4.85
CA ASN A 211 -10.32 -8.20 5.17
C ASN A 211 -10.29 -9.45 4.27
N PHE A 212 -10.84 -9.41 3.08
CA PHE A 212 -10.81 -10.54 2.15
C PHE A 212 -9.40 -11.06 1.87
N SER A 213 -8.40 -10.18 1.79
CA SER A 213 -7.00 -10.53 1.60
C SER A 213 -6.41 -11.38 2.75
N LYS A 214 -6.94 -11.26 3.98
CA LYS A 214 -6.50 -12.04 5.16
C LYS A 214 -7.25 -13.37 5.33
N ILE A 215 -8.39 -13.54 4.64
CA ILE A 215 -9.25 -14.74 4.74
C ILE A 215 -8.87 -15.77 3.67
N ARG A 216 -8.21 -15.34 2.58
CA ARG A 216 -7.80 -16.24 1.51
C ARG A 216 -6.68 -17.14 2.02
N PRO A 217 -6.85 -18.48 2.08
CA PRO A 217 -5.73 -19.38 2.38
C PRO A 217 -4.68 -19.22 1.29
N ASN A 218 -3.40 -19.15 1.68
CA ASN A 218 -2.27 -19.17 0.77
C ASN A 218 -2.24 -20.48 0.00
#